data_6c617a4823bba130ae99da4cc55d78fa
#
_entry.id   6c617a4823bba130ae99da4cc55d78fa
#
_cell.length_a   1.000
_cell.length_b   1.000
_cell.length_c   1.000
_cell.angle_alpha   90.00
_cell.angle_beta   90.00
_cell.angle_gamma   90.00
#
_symmetry.space_group_name_H-M   'P 1'
#
loop_
_entity.id
_entity.type
_entity.pdbx_description
1 polymer ?
#
loop_
_entity_poly.entity_id
_entity_poly.type
_entity_poly.pdbx_seq_one_letter_code
_entity_poly.pdbx_strand_id
1 'polypeptide(L)'
;LASSAASDVYKRQSCSSEEKRHPYFEKKIIPAKEVAKARLYICGLGLYEVFVDEKRVGNEYLTPYSNDYNEWVQYQTYDVTEEFSSEGTLRVLLGNGWYKARFGFSAFEDKGFYGNDWKLIAELHLMYTDGSEEVIGTDETWQVQRSKISFSNLYDGEHRDDTLPDLPAEQAVLCDAPKGELTDRMSLPVTIHETFRPKELIHTPAGELVFDMGQEFTGIFKLHVDVPKGTKVHVQTGEILQHGNFYNENLRSAKSEYIYISDGTEIDLVPHFTFYGYRYVKIEGIPDLKKEDFTGLAYYSNITATGWMKTGSDLVNQLISNVRWGLKCNFVDVPTDCLLYTSPSPRDS
;
A
#
# COMPACT_ATOMS: atom_id res chain seq x y z
N LEU A 1 24.77 -7.02 2.88
CA LEU A 1 25.40 -8.13 3.61
C LEU A 1 24.39 -9.03 4.33
N ALA A 2 23.30 -9.37 3.68
CA ALA A 2 22.54 -10.53 4.12
C ALA A 2 23.30 -11.75 3.60
N SER A 3 24.18 -12.30 4.40
CA SER A 3 24.80 -13.57 4.05
C SER A 3 23.76 -14.69 4.17
N SER A 4 23.90 -15.73 3.35
CA SER A 4 23.08 -16.96 3.43
C SER A 4 23.05 -17.60 4.83
N ALA A 5 23.91 -17.17 5.74
CA ALA A 5 23.93 -17.61 7.13
C ALA A 5 22.85 -16.97 8.00
N ALA A 6 22.34 -15.78 7.66
CA ALA A 6 21.26 -15.13 8.43
C ALA A 6 19.90 -15.82 8.24
N SER A 7 19.68 -16.48 7.10
CA SER A 7 18.42 -17.17 6.81
C SER A 7 18.17 -18.43 7.70
N ASP A 8 19.21 -18.99 8.29
CA ASP A 8 19.08 -20.20 9.14
C ASP A 8 18.84 -19.85 10.62
N VAL A 9 19.09 -18.62 11.02
CA VAL A 9 19.02 -18.21 12.45
C VAL A 9 17.64 -17.63 12.79
N TYR A 10 16.98 -16.95 11.84
CA TYR A 10 15.69 -16.30 12.10
C TYR A 10 14.59 -16.97 11.30
N LYS A 11 13.58 -17.40 12.02
CA LYS A 11 12.47 -18.17 11.48
C LYS A 11 11.38 -17.24 10.99
N ARG A 12 10.75 -17.58 9.88
CA ARG A 12 9.65 -16.83 9.28
C ARG A 12 8.36 -17.08 10.03
N GLN A 13 7.49 -16.11 10.05
CA GLN A 13 6.24 -16.13 10.79
C GLN A 13 5.04 -16.12 9.85
N SER A 14 3.99 -16.81 10.25
CA SER A 14 2.65 -16.72 9.66
C SER A 14 1.58 -16.63 10.75
N CYS A 15 0.36 -16.42 10.33
CA CYS A 15 -0.82 -16.46 11.20
C CYS A 15 -1.93 -17.29 10.56
N SER A 16 -2.93 -17.69 11.35
CA SER A 16 -4.08 -18.46 10.86
C SER A 16 -4.79 -17.75 9.70
N SER A 17 -5.10 -18.50 8.64
CA SER A 17 -5.83 -18.00 7.47
C SER A 17 -7.36 -18.06 7.65
N GLU A 18 -7.88 -18.62 8.75
CA GLU A 18 -9.30 -18.71 9.02
C GLU A 18 -9.92 -17.33 9.30
N GLU A 19 -9.18 -16.47 10.00
CA GLU A 19 -9.56 -15.07 10.21
C GLU A 19 -9.04 -14.22 9.04
N LYS A 20 -9.97 -13.63 8.27
CA LYS A 20 -9.68 -12.88 7.04
C LYS A 20 -9.16 -11.46 7.27
N ARG A 21 -9.29 -10.92 8.51
CA ARG A 21 -8.77 -9.58 8.81
C ARG A 21 -7.27 -9.53 8.72
N HIS A 22 -6.77 -8.46 8.16
CA HIS A 22 -5.35 -8.23 7.97
C HIS A 22 -4.60 -8.22 9.31
N PRO A 23 -3.47 -8.94 9.44
CA PRO A 23 -2.75 -9.04 10.69
C PRO A 23 -1.79 -7.87 10.92
N TYR A 24 -1.64 -7.48 12.19
CA TYR A 24 -0.45 -6.83 12.70
C TYR A 24 0.43 -7.87 13.36
N PHE A 25 1.69 -7.96 12.92
CA PHE A 25 2.74 -8.62 13.68
C PHE A 25 3.43 -7.60 14.57
N GLU A 26 3.56 -7.89 15.84
CA GLU A 26 4.14 -6.92 16.78
C GLU A 26 5.11 -7.54 17.77
N LYS A 27 6.13 -6.75 18.13
CA LYS A 27 7.15 -7.09 19.10
C LYS A 27 7.55 -5.87 19.89
N LYS A 28 7.46 -5.95 21.22
CA LYS A 28 8.04 -4.93 22.07
C LYS A 28 9.57 -5.09 22.10
N ILE A 29 10.28 -4.02 21.79
CA ILE A 29 11.74 -3.93 21.77
C ILE A 29 12.19 -3.07 22.94
N ILE A 30 13.10 -3.59 23.72
CA ILE A 30 13.72 -2.88 24.85
C ILE A 30 15.23 -2.98 24.65
N PRO A 31 15.88 -1.94 24.07
CA PRO A 31 17.33 -1.94 23.89
C PRO A 31 18.07 -2.16 25.22
N ALA A 32 19.06 -3.05 25.22
CA ALA A 32 19.80 -3.35 26.44
C ALA A 32 20.73 -2.22 26.90
N LYS A 33 21.10 -1.32 25.97
CA LYS A 33 22.03 -0.19 26.19
C LYS A 33 21.62 1.01 25.34
N GLU A 34 22.35 2.09 25.43
CA GLU A 34 22.17 3.28 24.61
C GLU A 34 22.49 2.97 23.14
N VAL A 35 21.49 3.19 22.26
CA VAL A 35 21.57 2.88 20.83
C VAL A 35 22.29 4.02 20.09
N ALA A 36 23.38 3.70 19.40
CA ALA A 36 24.07 4.60 18.49
C ALA A 36 23.47 4.56 17.08
N LYS A 37 23.01 3.37 16.65
CA LYS A 37 22.40 3.16 15.34
C LYS A 37 21.47 1.96 15.36
N ALA A 38 20.31 2.08 14.68
CA ALA A 38 19.40 0.97 14.48
C ALA A 38 19.01 0.84 13.00
N ARG A 39 19.04 -0.39 12.47
CA ARG A 39 18.61 -0.72 11.12
C ARG A 39 17.63 -1.87 11.12
N LEU A 40 16.53 -1.69 10.43
CA LEU A 40 15.52 -2.72 10.21
C LEU A 40 15.63 -3.24 8.78
N TYR A 41 15.85 -4.55 8.62
CA TYR A 41 15.73 -5.30 7.37
C TYR A 41 14.43 -6.06 7.41
N ILE A 42 13.57 -5.93 6.38
CA ILE A 42 12.22 -6.48 6.45
C ILE A 42 11.66 -6.86 5.09
N CYS A 43 10.93 -7.95 5.06
CA CYS A 43 10.11 -8.38 3.94
C CYS A 43 8.82 -9.02 4.43
N GLY A 44 7.68 -8.56 3.91
CA GLY A 44 6.36 -9.17 4.11
C GLY A 44 5.84 -9.79 2.82
N LEU A 45 5.23 -10.96 2.88
CA LEU A 45 4.58 -11.57 1.72
C LEU A 45 3.10 -11.17 1.68
N GLY A 46 2.79 -10.47 0.66
CA GLY A 46 1.76 -9.53 0.37
C GLY A 46 2.35 -8.12 0.30
N LEU A 47 1.64 -7.15 0.81
CA LEU A 47 2.17 -5.81 1.07
C LEU A 47 2.35 -5.63 2.57
N TYR A 48 3.19 -4.67 2.97
CA TYR A 48 3.35 -4.35 4.39
C TYR A 48 3.57 -2.86 4.64
N GLU A 49 3.19 -2.43 5.82
CA GLU A 49 3.56 -1.15 6.40
C GLU A 49 4.16 -1.36 7.79
N VAL A 50 5.21 -0.59 8.09
CA VAL A 50 5.94 -0.68 9.36
C VAL A 50 5.61 0.52 10.22
N PHE A 51 5.43 0.26 11.51
CA PHE A 51 5.24 1.28 12.53
C PHE A 51 6.15 1.00 13.72
N VAL A 52 6.64 2.04 14.37
CA VAL A 52 7.18 1.96 15.72
C VAL A 52 6.24 2.79 16.59
N ASP A 53 5.65 2.13 17.56
CA ASP A 53 4.47 2.59 18.29
C ASP A 53 3.36 2.96 17.28
N GLU A 54 2.91 4.21 17.21
CA GLU A 54 1.90 4.65 16.23
C GLU A 54 2.51 5.40 15.04
N LYS A 55 3.83 5.56 14.99
CA LYS A 55 4.51 6.31 13.94
C LYS A 55 4.91 5.38 12.80
N ARG A 56 4.45 5.68 11.59
CA ARG A 56 4.84 4.94 10.37
C ARG A 56 6.32 5.16 10.07
N VAL A 57 7.03 4.08 9.78
CA VAL A 57 8.43 4.08 9.37
C VAL A 57 8.52 4.22 7.85
N GLY A 58 9.32 5.18 7.40
CA GLY A 58 9.48 5.46 5.97
C GLY A 58 8.28 6.15 5.36
N ASN A 59 8.35 6.38 4.04
CA ASN A 59 7.32 7.06 3.25
C ASN A 59 6.95 6.29 1.97
N GLU A 60 7.37 5.03 1.89
CA GLU A 60 7.15 4.16 0.74
C GLU A 60 5.80 3.47 0.83
N TYR A 61 5.20 3.21 -0.33
CA TYR A 61 3.96 2.47 -0.48
C TYR A 61 4.19 1.22 -1.32
N LEU A 62 3.31 0.23 -1.17
CA LEU A 62 3.32 -1.03 -1.93
C LEU A 62 4.60 -1.87 -1.73
N THR A 63 5.30 -1.70 -0.62
CA THR A 63 6.42 -2.58 -0.25
C THR A 63 5.94 -4.00 0.05
N PRO A 64 6.68 -5.06 -0.32
CA PRO A 64 8.04 -5.11 -0.86
C PRO A 64 8.10 -4.98 -2.37
N TYR A 65 7.08 -4.47 -3.03
CA TYR A 65 6.93 -4.34 -4.48
C TYR A 65 6.56 -5.66 -5.18
N SER A 66 6.42 -5.61 -6.50
CA SER A 66 6.16 -6.79 -7.32
C SER A 66 7.43 -7.65 -7.40
N ASN A 67 7.24 -8.95 -7.20
CA ASN A 67 8.33 -9.94 -7.24
C ASN A 67 7.89 -11.16 -8.05
N ASP A 68 8.84 -11.92 -8.58
CA ASP A 68 8.60 -13.32 -8.90
C ASP A 68 8.92 -14.14 -7.66
N TYR A 69 7.91 -14.39 -6.83
CA TYR A 69 8.08 -15.04 -5.53
C TYR A 69 8.57 -16.50 -5.61
N ASN A 70 8.69 -17.06 -6.81
CA ASN A 70 9.30 -18.37 -7.01
C ASN A 70 10.82 -18.28 -7.22
N GLU A 71 11.31 -17.12 -7.72
CA GLU A 71 12.70 -16.92 -8.07
C GLU A 71 13.40 -15.97 -7.08
N TRP A 72 12.78 -14.85 -6.73
CA TRP A 72 13.36 -13.83 -5.85
C TRP A 72 12.29 -13.01 -5.12
N VAL A 73 12.66 -12.49 -3.95
CA VAL A 73 11.81 -11.63 -3.11
C VAL A 73 12.66 -10.50 -2.56
N GLN A 74 12.21 -9.26 -2.75
CA GLN A 74 12.93 -8.08 -2.27
C GLN A 74 12.68 -7.83 -0.78
N TYR A 75 13.74 -7.45 -0.05
CA TYR A 75 13.60 -6.84 1.27
C TYR A 75 13.91 -5.35 1.23
N GLN A 76 13.38 -4.60 2.19
CA GLN A 76 13.68 -3.19 2.39
C GLN A 76 14.52 -3.00 3.64
N THR A 77 15.27 -1.89 3.64
CA THR A 77 16.11 -1.48 4.77
C THR A 77 15.70 -0.09 5.23
N TYR A 78 15.43 0.05 6.52
CA TYR A 78 15.08 1.34 7.14
C TYR A 78 16.08 1.70 8.22
N ASP A 79 16.45 2.99 8.29
CA ASP A 79 17.11 3.56 9.45
C ASP A 79 16.01 3.90 10.47
N VAL A 80 16.08 3.26 11.63
CA VAL A 80 15.11 3.40 12.72
C VAL A 80 15.80 3.80 14.02
N THR A 81 16.92 4.52 13.88
CA THR A 81 17.76 4.93 15.02
C THR A 81 17.00 5.84 15.98
N GLU A 82 16.23 6.80 15.45
CA GLU A 82 15.44 7.71 16.27
C GLU A 82 14.32 6.97 17.00
N GLU A 83 13.65 6.04 16.31
CA GLU A 83 12.54 5.27 16.83
C GLU A 83 12.96 4.35 17.98
N PHE A 84 14.16 3.77 17.93
CA PHE A 84 14.69 2.86 18.95
C PHE A 84 15.79 3.48 19.82
N SER A 85 15.84 4.80 19.94
CA SER A 85 16.65 5.48 20.97
C SER A 85 16.19 5.14 22.39
N SER A 86 14.98 4.63 22.55
CA SER A 86 14.38 4.09 23.77
C SER A 86 13.59 2.81 23.46
N GLU A 87 12.84 2.29 24.43
CA GLU A 87 11.90 1.19 24.15
C GLU A 87 10.81 1.62 23.17
N GLY A 88 10.37 0.70 22.33
CA GLY A 88 9.29 0.91 21.38
C GLY A 88 8.65 -0.41 20.94
N THR A 89 7.46 -0.36 20.37
CA THR A 89 6.79 -1.53 19.80
C THR A 89 6.91 -1.49 18.28
N LEU A 90 7.69 -2.42 17.73
CA LEU A 90 7.73 -2.66 16.29
C LEU A 90 6.45 -3.38 15.87
N ARG A 91 5.70 -2.76 14.97
CA ARG A 91 4.43 -3.26 14.46
C ARG A 91 4.46 -3.30 12.94
N VAL A 92 4.04 -4.41 12.35
CA VAL A 92 4.02 -4.61 10.90
C VAL A 92 2.63 -5.03 10.48
N LEU A 93 1.92 -4.17 9.74
CA LEU A 93 0.63 -4.46 9.14
C LEU A 93 0.85 -5.12 7.79
N LEU A 94 0.16 -6.25 7.51
CA LEU A 94 0.27 -6.97 6.24
C LEU A 94 -1.02 -6.89 5.42
N GLY A 95 -0.86 -6.69 4.10
CA GLY A 95 -1.93 -6.72 3.11
C GLY A 95 -1.76 -7.86 2.10
N ASN A 96 -2.73 -8.03 1.21
CA ASN A 96 -2.71 -9.14 0.24
C ASN A 96 -1.69 -8.93 -0.90
N GLY A 97 -1.65 -7.75 -1.51
CA GLY A 97 -0.72 -7.36 -2.56
C GLY A 97 -0.63 -8.33 -3.73
N TRP A 98 0.52 -8.38 -4.38
CA TRP A 98 0.77 -9.30 -5.50
C TRP A 98 0.93 -10.77 -5.08
N TYR A 99 1.32 -11.03 -3.83
CA TYR A 99 1.53 -12.39 -3.35
C TYR A 99 0.22 -13.16 -3.15
N LYS A 100 -0.76 -12.54 -2.50
CA LYS A 100 -1.97 -13.18 -2.00
C LYS A 100 -3.25 -12.76 -2.74
N ALA A 101 -3.22 -11.64 -3.46
CA ALA A 101 -4.38 -11.16 -4.18
C ALA A 101 -4.56 -11.86 -5.54
N ARG A 102 -5.75 -11.72 -6.14
CA ARG A 102 -5.99 -12.08 -7.52
C ARG A 102 -5.19 -11.17 -8.45
N PHE A 103 -4.73 -11.70 -9.56
CA PHE A 103 -3.92 -10.99 -10.53
C PHE A 103 -4.55 -11.04 -11.94
N GLY A 104 -4.65 -9.87 -12.59
CA GLY A 104 -5.12 -9.75 -13.97
C GLY A 104 -6.55 -10.26 -14.20
N PHE A 105 -6.76 -10.91 -15.34
CA PHE A 105 -8.07 -11.44 -15.75
C PHE A 105 -8.46 -12.76 -15.08
N SER A 106 -7.58 -13.34 -14.29
CA SER A 106 -7.88 -14.61 -13.67
C SER A 106 -8.99 -14.45 -12.65
N ALA A 107 -10.11 -15.09 -12.90
CA ALA A 107 -11.19 -15.31 -11.93
C ALA A 107 -10.78 -16.39 -10.91
N PHE A 108 -9.55 -16.37 -10.41
CA PHE A 108 -9.11 -17.27 -9.36
C PHE A 108 -9.73 -16.78 -8.05
N GLU A 109 -10.93 -17.24 -7.85
CA GLU A 109 -11.71 -17.02 -6.65
C GLU A 109 -10.87 -17.40 -5.43
N ASP A 110 -10.66 -16.45 -4.54
CA ASP A 110 -10.10 -16.61 -3.18
C ASP A 110 -8.73 -17.31 -3.04
N LYS A 111 -8.00 -17.57 -4.10
CA LYS A 111 -6.65 -18.12 -4.03
C LYS A 111 -5.62 -17.11 -4.49
N GLY A 112 -4.67 -16.82 -3.63
CA GLY A 112 -3.52 -15.98 -3.99
C GLY A 112 -2.71 -16.62 -5.12
N PHE A 113 -2.14 -15.78 -5.98
CA PHE A 113 -1.37 -16.25 -7.13
C PHE A 113 -0.12 -17.05 -6.71
N TYR A 114 0.58 -16.57 -5.67
CA TYR A 114 1.78 -17.21 -5.15
C TYR A 114 1.57 -17.92 -3.81
N GLY A 115 0.58 -17.51 -3.02
CA GLY A 115 0.31 -18.10 -1.72
C GLY A 115 -0.93 -17.52 -1.04
N ASN A 116 -1.37 -18.19 0.04
CA ASN A 116 -2.59 -17.84 0.76
C ASN A 116 -2.35 -17.28 2.16
N ASP A 117 -1.13 -17.41 2.69
CA ASP A 117 -0.79 -17.00 4.05
C ASP A 117 -0.01 -15.68 4.05
N TRP A 118 -0.26 -14.84 5.04
CA TRP A 118 0.61 -13.69 5.32
C TRP A 118 1.86 -14.18 6.02
N LYS A 119 3.02 -13.79 5.51
CA LYS A 119 4.31 -14.18 6.05
C LYS A 119 5.20 -12.97 6.24
N LEU A 120 6.00 -12.99 7.28
CA LEU A 120 6.92 -11.91 7.65
C LEU A 120 8.29 -12.46 7.97
N ILE A 121 9.33 -11.77 7.53
CA ILE A 121 10.69 -11.90 8.04
C ILE A 121 11.24 -10.50 8.31
N ALA A 122 11.84 -10.30 9.48
CA ALA A 122 12.48 -9.04 9.84
C ALA A 122 13.67 -9.29 10.75
N GLU A 123 14.68 -8.43 10.62
CA GLU A 123 15.83 -8.34 11.51
C GLU A 123 16.06 -6.89 11.90
N LEU A 124 16.05 -6.59 13.19
CA LEU A 124 16.43 -5.30 13.73
C LEU A 124 17.85 -5.41 14.29
N HIS A 125 18.78 -4.68 13.70
CA HIS A 125 20.17 -4.59 14.10
C HIS A 125 20.36 -3.33 14.93
N LEU A 126 20.72 -3.49 16.21
CA LEU A 126 21.04 -2.42 17.14
C LEU A 126 22.55 -2.37 17.36
N MET A 127 23.17 -1.23 17.05
CA MET A 127 24.55 -0.93 17.38
C MET A 127 24.55 0.01 18.57
N TYR A 128 25.20 -0.37 19.64
CA TYR A 128 25.28 0.39 20.88
C TYR A 128 26.46 1.37 20.90
N THR A 129 26.39 2.38 21.77
CA THR A 129 27.46 3.40 21.90
C THR A 129 28.80 2.83 22.40
N ASP A 130 28.78 1.66 23.03
CA ASP A 130 29.99 0.94 23.46
C ASP A 130 30.59 0.05 22.33
N GLY A 131 30.01 0.08 21.15
CA GLY A 131 30.42 -0.71 19.99
C GLY A 131 29.93 -2.15 19.97
N SER A 132 29.17 -2.60 20.97
CA SER A 132 28.52 -3.90 20.93
C SER A 132 27.28 -3.89 20.03
N GLU A 133 26.87 -5.05 19.53
CA GLU A 133 25.74 -5.21 18.63
C GLU A 133 24.73 -6.21 19.20
N GLU A 134 23.46 -6.00 18.89
CA GLU A 134 22.36 -6.92 19.15
C GLU A 134 21.50 -7.05 17.88
N VAL A 135 21.07 -8.28 17.58
CA VAL A 135 20.18 -8.54 16.46
C VAL A 135 18.91 -9.21 16.99
N ILE A 136 17.77 -8.60 16.67
CA ILE A 136 16.44 -9.06 17.08
C ILE A 136 15.69 -9.47 15.79
N GLY A 137 15.48 -10.76 15.61
CA GLY A 137 14.78 -11.29 14.43
C GLY A 137 13.32 -11.65 14.73
N THR A 138 12.64 -12.09 13.68
CA THR A 138 11.31 -12.70 13.80
C THR A 138 11.42 -14.09 14.43
N ASP A 139 10.64 -14.34 15.47
CA ASP A 139 10.58 -15.60 16.22
C ASP A 139 9.19 -15.84 16.84
N GLU A 140 9.01 -16.94 17.53
CA GLU A 140 7.73 -17.31 18.17
C GLU A 140 7.30 -16.39 19.31
N THR A 141 8.11 -15.43 19.71
CA THR A 141 7.75 -14.46 20.76
C THR A 141 6.99 -13.24 20.24
N TRP A 142 6.88 -13.10 18.90
CA TRP A 142 6.04 -12.09 18.29
C TRP A 142 4.57 -12.42 18.49
N GLN A 143 3.76 -11.38 18.56
CA GLN A 143 2.32 -11.50 18.65
C GLN A 143 1.66 -11.06 17.35
N VAL A 144 0.48 -11.59 17.10
CA VAL A 144 -0.35 -11.23 15.95
C VAL A 144 -1.67 -10.69 16.47
N GLN A 145 -2.00 -9.47 16.08
CA GLN A 145 -3.30 -8.86 16.29
C GLN A 145 -4.03 -8.69 14.98
N ARG A 146 -5.34 -8.60 15.00
CA ARG A 146 -6.17 -8.39 13.81
C ARG A 146 -6.57 -6.94 13.69
N SER A 147 -6.26 -6.35 12.53
CA SER A 147 -6.66 -4.99 12.20
C SER A 147 -8.17 -4.89 11.93
N LYS A 148 -8.65 -3.69 11.65
CA LYS A 148 -10.01 -3.43 11.19
C LYS A 148 -10.16 -3.58 9.68
N ILE A 149 -9.09 -3.88 8.93
CA ILE A 149 -9.11 -4.12 7.49
C ILE A 149 -9.52 -5.57 7.27
N SER A 150 -10.68 -5.78 6.65
CA SER A 150 -11.26 -7.10 6.38
C SER A 150 -10.97 -7.62 4.97
N PHE A 151 -10.57 -6.73 4.07
CA PHE A 151 -10.27 -7.05 2.67
C PHE A 151 -9.30 -6.03 2.08
N SER A 152 -8.37 -6.49 1.24
CA SER A 152 -7.62 -5.63 0.32
C SER A 152 -7.29 -6.36 -0.97
N ASN A 153 -7.26 -5.62 -2.06
CA ASN A 153 -6.82 -6.09 -3.37
C ASN A 153 -6.37 -4.89 -4.21
N LEU A 154 -5.30 -5.05 -4.98
CA LEU A 154 -4.76 -3.96 -5.80
C LEU A 154 -5.78 -3.40 -6.82
N TYR A 155 -6.67 -4.26 -7.35
CA TYR A 155 -7.69 -3.88 -8.34
C TYR A 155 -9.05 -3.56 -7.72
N ASP A 156 -9.42 -4.29 -6.66
CA ASP A 156 -10.76 -4.18 -6.10
C ASP A 156 -10.86 -3.10 -5.02
N GLY A 157 -9.73 -2.79 -4.36
CA GLY A 157 -9.69 -1.78 -3.32
C GLY A 157 -9.54 -2.36 -1.91
N GLU A 158 -10.09 -1.66 -0.92
CA GLU A 158 -9.92 -2.02 0.49
C GLU A 158 -11.23 -1.84 1.27
N HIS A 159 -11.50 -2.74 2.22
CA HIS A 159 -12.63 -2.65 3.15
C HIS A 159 -12.12 -2.57 4.58
N ARG A 160 -12.59 -1.57 5.31
CA ARG A 160 -12.31 -1.35 6.71
C ARG A 160 -13.63 -1.25 7.51
N ASP A 161 -13.70 -1.94 8.62
CA ASP A 161 -14.85 -1.92 9.51
C ASP A 161 -14.40 -1.69 10.95
N ASP A 162 -14.56 -0.45 11.43
CA ASP A 162 -14.15 -0.06 12.77
C ASP A 162 -15.13 -0.52 13.85
N THR A 163 -16.30 -1.08 13.49
CA THR A 163 -17.25 -1.67 14.42
C THR A 163 -16.86 -3.09 14.85
N LEU A 164 -15.92 -3.73 14.14
CA LEU A 164 -15.47 -5.07 14.48
C LEU A 164 -14.84 -5.10 15.88
N PRO A 165 -15.10 -6.13 16.69
CA PRO A 165 -14.49 -6.25 18.00
C PRO A 165 -12.98 -6.48 17.88
N ASP A 166 -12.23 -6.06 18.88
CA ASP A 166 -10.84 -6.48 19.02
C ASP A 166 -10.81 -7.96 19.38
N LEU A 167 -9.89 -8.69 18.75
CA LEU A 167 -9.66 -10.10 19.06
C LEU A 167 -8.44 -10.23 19.99
N PRO A 168 -8.40 -11.29 20.81
CA PRO A 168 -7.20 -11.61 21.57
C PRO A 168 -5.99 -11.74 20.64
N ALA A 169 -4.83 -11.26 21.11
CA ALA A 169 -3.60 -11.48 20.39
C ALA A 169 -3.28 -12.99 20.29
N GLU A 170 -2.86 -13.41 19.11
CA GLU A 170 -2.40 -14.76 18.82
C GLU A 170 -0.86 -14.78 18.87
N GLN A 171 -0.28 -15.93 19.10
CA GLN A 171 1.16 -16.10 18.94
C GLN A 171 1.50 -16.34 17.48
N ALA A 172 2.55 -15.68 16.99
CA ALA A 172 3.05 -15.93 15.65
C ALA A 172 3.57 -17.37 15.51
N VAL A 173 3.34 -17.96 14.35
CA VAL A 173 3.71 -19.35 14.06
C VAL A 173 4.83 -19.38 13.04
N LEU A 174 5.82 -20.23 13.25
CA LEU A 174 6.90 -20.45 12.28
C LEU A 174 6.39 -21.11 11.02
N CYS A 175 6.88 -20.69 9.88
CA CYS A 175 6.48 -21.22 8.59
C CYS A 175 7.65 -21.32 7.62
N ASP A 176 7.47 -22.13 6.56
CA ASP A 176 8.44 -22.25 5.49
C ASP A 176 8.53 -21.00 4.63
N ALA A 177 9.72 -20.79 4.05
CA ALA A 177 9.96 -19.76 3.06
C ALA A 177 9.17 -19.97 1.77
N PRO A 178 8.93 -18.93 0.98
CA PRO A 178 8.76 -19.08 -0.45
C PRO A 178 10.05 -19.63 -1.06
N LYS A 179 9.97 -20.10 -2.30
CA LYS A 179 11.14 -20.64 -3.02
C LYS A 179 12.14 -19.55 -3.41
N GLY A 180 11.66 -18.34 -3.65
CA GLY A 180 12.46 -17.22 -4.12
C GLY A 180 13.58 -16.82 -3.15
N GLU A 181 14.74 -16.47 -3.70
CA GLU A 181 15.87 -15.96 -2.94
C GLU A 181 15.57 -14.55 -2.39
N LEU A 182 15.95 -14.30 -1.15
CA LEU A 182 15.81 -12.97 -0.54
C LEU A 182 16.91 -12.04 -1.05
N THR A 183 16.53 -11.00 -1.80
CA THR A 183 17.45 -10.05 -2.45
C THR A 183 17.26 -8.63 -1.93
N ASP A 184 18.29 -7.82 -2.04
CA ASP A 184 18.17 -6.39 -1.77
C ASP A 184 17.19 -5.72 -2.76
N ARG A 185 16.63 -4.58 -2.36
CA ARG A 185 15.68 -3.84 -3.18
C ARG A 185 16.25 -3.51 -4.56
N MET A 186 15.51 -3.87 -5.60
CA MET A 186 15.78 -3.55 -6.99
C MET A 186 14.84 -2.45 -7.52
N SER A 187 13.62 -2.39 -6.99
CA SER A 187 12.61 -1.41 -7.42
C SER A 187 12.87 -0.02 -6.87
N LEU A 188 12.51 1.00 -7.64
CA LEU A 188 12.47 2.37 -7.14
C LEU A 188 11.32 2.53 -6.13
N PRO A 189 11.52 3.28 -5.04
CA PRO A 189 10.46 3.50 -4.08
C PRO A 189 9.25 4.19 -4.71
N VAL A 190 8.06 3.71 -4.38
CA VAL A 190 6.79 4.37 -4.70
C VAL A 190 6.45 5.31 -3.56
N THR A 191 6.39 6.60 -3.84
CA THR A 191 6.14 7.64 -2.82
C THR A 191 5.08 8.63 -3.30
N ILE A 192 4.45 9.36 -2.37
CA ILE A 192 3.55 10.46 -2.72
C ILE A 192 4.39 11.64 -3.23
N HIS A 193 4.06 12.12 -4.42
CA HIS A 193 4.75 13.25 -5.06
C HIS A 193 3.90 14.50 -5.13
N GLU A 194 2.60 14.38 -5.41
CA GLU A 194 1.68 15.50 -5.51
C GLU A 194 0.39 15.25 -4.71
N THR A 195 -0.23 16.33 -4.30
CA THR A 195 -1.55 16.31 -3.65
C THR A 195 -2.53 17.14 -4.45
N PHE A 196 -3.75 16.64 -4.62
CA PHE A 196 -4.82 17.30 -5.36
C PHE A 196 -6.03 17.53 -4.48
N ARG A 197 -6.62 18.74 -4.57
CA ARG A 197 -7.94 19.01 -4.03
C ARG A 197 -8.98 18.90 -5.14
N PRO A 198 -10.21 18.45 -4.84
CA PRO A 198 -11.27 18.44 -5.82
C PRO A 198 -11.48 19.84 -6.43
N LYS A 199 -11.48 19.91 -7.74
CA LYS A 199 -11.79 21.12 -8.48
C LYS A 199 -13.27 21.48 -8.32
N GLU A 200 -14.13 20.46 -8.38
CA GLU A 200 -15.57 20.61 -8.34
C GLU A 200 -16.22 19.45 -7.58
N LEU A 201 -17.36 19.73 -6.92
CA LEU A 201 -18.31 18.73 -6.44
C LEU A 201 -19.52 18.76 -7.36
N ILE A 202 -19.71 17.68 -8.11
CA ILE A 202 -20.76 17.54 -9.12
C ILE A 202 -21.95 16.80 -8.48
N HIS A 203 -23.15 17.36 -8.67
CA HIS A 203 -24.40 16.64 -8.47
C HIS A 203 -24.82 16.09 -9.83
N THR A 204 -24.71 14.79 -10.03
CA THR A 204 -25.00 14.18 -11.33
C THR A 204 -26.50 14.12 -11.61
N PRO A 205 -26.92 13.96 -12.88
CA PRO A 205 -28.33 13.73 -13.22
C PRO A 205 -28.97 12.52 -12.52
N ALA A 206 -28.17 11.51 -12.14
CA ALA A 206 -28.62 10.35 -11.35
C ALA A 206 -28.70 10.63 -9.85
N GLY A 207 -28.36 11.85 -9.38
CA GLY A 207 -28.38 12.24 -7.97
C GLY A 207 -27.15 11.83 -7.17
N GLU A 208 -26.06 11.45 -7.83
CA GLU A 208 -24.81 11.07 -7.18
C GLU A 208 -23.96 12.29 -6.80
N LEU A 209 -23.16 12.17 -5.73
CA LEU A 209 -22.13 13.14 -5.35
C LEU A 209 -20.79 12.66 -5.91
N VAL A 210 -20.19 13.46 -6.80
CA VAL A 210 -18.95 13.10 -7.49
C VAL A 210 -17.96 14.25 -7.45
N PHE A 211 -16.76 14.00 -6.97
CA PHE A 211 -15.65 14.94 -7.10
C PHE A 211 -15.00 14.82 -8.49
N ASP A 212 -14.81 15.97 -9.16
CA ASP A 212 -13.86 16.09 -10.27
C ASP A 212 -12.52 16.61 -9.74
N MET A 213 -11.49 15.82 -9.83
CA MET A 213 -10.13 16.21 -9.43
C MET A 213 -9.47 17.16 -10.44
N GLY A 214 -10.11 17.37 -11.62
CA GLY A 214 -9.60 18.22 -12.70
C GLY A 214 -8.48 17.60 -13.52
N GLN A 215 -7.91 16.49 -13.06
CA GLN A 215 -6.87 15.72 -13.72
C GLN A 215 -6.95 14.27 -13.28
N GLU A 216 -6.62 13.36 -14.19
CA GLU A 216 -6.41 11.95 -13.88
C GLU A 216 -4.99 11.71 -13.33
N PHE A 217 -4.91 10.89 -12.30
CA PHE A 217 -3.66 10.46 -11.70
C PHE A 217 -3.83 9.10 -11.02
N THR A 218 -2.71 8.43 -10.75
CA THR A 218 -2.67 7.20 -9.96
C THR A 218 -2.25 7.52 -8.53
N GLY A 219 -2.89 6.88 -7.57
CA GLY A 219 -2.58 7.04 -6.16
C GLY A 219 -3.69 6.57 -5.24
N ILE A 220 -3.67 7.11 -4.04
CA ILE A 220 -4.68 6.91 -3.00
C ILE A 220 -5.33 8.24 -2.65
N PHE A 221 -6.14 8.24 -1.62
CA PHE A 221 -6.78 9.46 -1.13
C PHE A 221 -6.71 9.55 0.40
N LYS A 222 -6.93 10.75 0.90
CA LYS A 222 -7.27 11.03 2.29
C LYS A 222 -8.70 11.58 2.32
N LEU A 223 -9.59 10.95 3.10
CA LEU A 223 -10.98 11.35 3.26
C LEU A 223 -11.28 11.56 4.74
N HIS A 224 -11.67 12.77 5.07
CA HIS A 224 -12.17 13.11 6.40
C HIS A 224 -13.59 12.60 6.57
N VAL A 225 -13.87 11.87 7.65
CA VAL A 225 -15.19 11.26 7.92
C VAL A 225 -15.61 11.53 9.35
N ASP A 226 -16.77 12.16 9.49
CA ASP A 226 -17.49 12.36 10.76
C ASP A 226 -18.96 11.95 10.53
N VAL A 227 -19.27 10.70 10.79
CA VAL A 227 -20.59 10.12 10.58
C VAL A 227 -20.96 9.17 11.72
N PRO A 228 -22.28 8.96 11.99
CA PRO A 228 -22.71 8.08 13.06
C PRO A 228 -22.21 6.65 12.94
N LYS A 229 -22.09 5.97 14.08
CA LYS A 229 -21.75 4.55 14.15
C LYS A 229 -22.66 3.70 13.26
N GLY A 230 -22.07 2.76 12.53
CA GLY A 230 -22.73 1.84 11.62
C GLY A 230 -23.00 2.43 10.23
N THR A 231 -22.66 3.70 10.01
CA THR A 231 -22.75 4.29 8.67
C THR A 231 -21.74 3.62 7.74
N LYS A 232 -22.21 3.18 6.57
CA LYS A 232 -21.36 2.71 5.48
C LYS A 232 -20.98 3.91 4.60
N VAL A 233 -19.71 4.23 4.57
CA VAL A 233 -19.12 5.15 3.59
C VAL A 233 -18.58 4.32 2.43
N HIS A 234 -19.02 4.64 1.20
CA HIS A 234 -18.58 3.96 0.00
C HIS A 234 -17.96 4.95 -0.96
N VAL A 235 -16.69 4.76 -1.25
CA VAL A 235 -15.92 5.53 -2.21
C VAL A 235 -15.68 4.68 -3.44
N GLN A 236 -16.04 5.18 -4.61
CA GLN A 236 -15.75 4.55 -5.90
C GLN A 236 -14.95 5.52 -6.76
N THR A 237 -13.94 5.02 -7.44
CA THR A 237 -13.08 5.81 -8.31
C THR A 237 -13.32 5.46 -9.77
N GLY A 238 -13.14 6.43 -10.67
CA GLY A 238 -13.34 6.27 -12.09
C GLY A 238 -12.62 7.34 -12.90
N GLU A 239 -12.46 7.07 -14.18
CA GLU A 239 -11.69 7.89 -15.12
C GLU A 239 -12.55 8.91 -15.85
N ILE A 240 -13.82 8.58 -16.12
CA ILE A 240 -14.72 9.35 -16.96
C ILE A 240 -16.12 9.47 -16.39
N LEU A 241 -16.86 10.46 -16.86
CA LEU A 241 -18.32 10.53 -16.73
C LEU A 241 -18.98 10.08 -18.04
N GLN A 242 -20.08 9.34 -17.95
CA GLN A 242 -20.89 8.98 -19.10
C GLN A 242 -22.28 9.61 -18.98
N HIS A 243 -22.68 10.42 -19.96
CA HIS A 243 -23.91 11.19 -19.91
C HIS A 243 -24.08 12.07 -18.67
N GLY A 244 -22.95 12.58 -18.13
CA GLY A 244 -22.91 13.39 -16.92
C GLY A 244 -22.99 12.62 -15.60
N ASN A 245 -23.09 11.29 -15.64
CA ASN A 245 -23.10 10.42 -14.47
C ASN A 245 -21.76 9.73 -14.25
N PHE A 246 -21.49 9.29 -13.01
CA PHE A 246 -20.32 8.50 -12.70
C PHE A 246 -20.32 7.19 -13.50
N TYR A 247 -19.15 6.82 -14.04
CA TYR A 247 -19.01 5.62 -14.83
C TYR A 247 -17.66 4.94 -14.55
N ASN A 248 -17.70 3.65 -14.19
CA ASN A 248 -16.53 2.83 -13.92
C ASN A 248 -16.61 1.41 -14.54
N GLU A 249 -17.58 1.14 -15.39
CA GLU A 249 -17.71 -0.17 -16.07
C GLU A 249 -16.56 -0.43 -17.06
N ASN A 250 -15.85 0.62 -17.50
CA ASN A 250 -14.65 0.51 -18.31
C ASN A 250 -13.48 -0.14 -17.55
N LEU A 251 -13.52 -0.19 -16.23
CA LEU A 251 -12.50 -0.84 -15.39
C LEU A 251 -12.61 -2.38 -15.38
N ARG A 252 -13.50 -2.95 -16.20
CA ARG A 252 -13.70 -4.38 -16.40
C ARG A 252 -14.11 -5.08 -15.10
N SER A 253 -13.25 -5.96 -14.55
CA SER A 253 -13.52 -6.70 -13.33
C SER A 253 -13.00 -6.01 -12.05
N ALA A 254 -12.26 -4.91 -12.19
CA ALA A 254 -11.78 -4.15 -11.04
C ALA A 254 -12.94 -3.36 -10.43
N LYS A 255 -13.15 -3.49 -9.12
CA LYS A 255 -14.20 -2.75 -8.41
C LYS A 255 -13.80 -1.32 -8.13
N SER A 256 -12.52 -1.09 -7.91
CA SER A 256 -11.92 0.23 -7.66
C SER A 256 -12.70 1.00 -6.57
N GLU A 257 -12.90 0.35 -5.41
CA GLU A 257 -13.74 0.85 -4.33
C GLU A 257 -13.02 0.87 -2.98
N TYR A 258 -13.49 1.73 -2.08
CA TYR A 258 -13.14 1.70 -0.67
C TYR A 258 -14.42 1.69 0.16
N ILE A 259 -14.54 0.73 1.06
CA ILE A 259 -15.70 0.60 1.93
C ILE A 259 -15.24 0.80 3.38
N TYR A 260 -15.89 1.74 4.07
CA TYR A 260 -15.68 2.00 5.48
C TYR A 260 -16.97 1.88 6.27
N ILE A 261 -16.94 1.18 7.40
CA ILE A 261 -18.02 1.15 8.36
C ILE A 261 -17.57 1.88 9.62
N SER A 262 -18.23 3.00 9.91
CA SER A 262 -17.88 3.88 11.04
C SER A 262 -18.27 3.28 12.39
N ASP A 263 -17.40 3.44 13.38
CA ASP A 263 -17.73 3.22 14.80
C ASP A 263 -18.30 4.46 15.49
N GLY A 264 -18.43 5.59 14.75
CA GLY A 264 -18.90 6.88 15.24
C GLY A 264 -17.77 7.83 15.67
N THR A 265 -16.52 7.45 15.48
CA THR A 265 -15.36 8.30 15.76
C THR A 265 -14.99 9.08 14.50
N GLU A 266 -14.70 10.38 14.66
CA GLU A 266 -14.14 11.22 13.58
C GLU A 266 -12.76 10.70 13.18
N ILE A 267 -12.53 10.51 11.86
CA ILE A 267 -11.31 9.91 11.34
C ILE A 267 -10.92 10.45 9.96
N ASP A 268 -9.63 10.48 9.70
CA ASP A 268 -9.06 10.63 8.37
C ASP A 268 -8.73 9.26 7.78
N LEU A 269 -9.51 8.81 6.80
CA LEU A 269 -9.31 7.54 6.11
C LEU A 269 -8.24 7.67 5.04
N VAL A 270 -7.31 6.72 5.02
CA VAL A 270 -6.30 6.56 3.97
C VAL A 270 -6.23 5.07 3.63
N PRO A 271 -6.41 4.65 2.37
CA PRO A 271 -6.20 3.26 1.96
C PRO A 271 -4.75 2.83 2.16
N HIS A 272 -4.53 1.56 2.55
CA HIS A 272 -3.21 1.00 2.85
C HIS A 272 -2.66 0.14 1.70
N PHE A 273 -3.44 -0.83 1.21
CA PHE A 273 -2.94 -1.95 0.38
C PHE A 273 -3.58 -2.02 -0.99
N THR A 274 -3.88 -0.86 -1.55
CA THR A 274 -4.47 -0.69 -2.88
C THR A 274 -4.02 0.62 -3.48
N PHE A 275 -4.31 0.82 -4.75
CA PHE A 275 -4.19 2.11 -5.42
C PHE A 275 -5.26 2.22 -6.52
N TYR A 276 -5.50 3.44 -6.97
CA TYR A 276 -6.53 3.76 -7.93
C TYR A 276 -5.97 4.66 -9.02
N GLY A 277 -6.42 4.45 -10.26
CA GLY A 277 -6.29 5.43 -11.34
C GLY A 277 -7.61 6.17 -11.47
N TYR A 278 -7.62 7.51 -11.29
CA TYR A 278 -8.89 8.22 -11.25
C TYR A 278 -8.78 9.71 -11.54
N ARG A 279 -9.86 10.24 -12.10
CA ARG A 279 -10.19 11.66 -12.12
C ARG A 279 -11.45 11.95 -11.31
N TYR A 280 -12.40 11.03 -11.32
CA TYR A 280 -13.69 11.19 -10.66
C TYR A 280 -13.82 10.27 -9.46
N VAL A 281 -14.40 10.80 -8.38
CA VAL A 281 -14.60 10.04 -7.14
C VAL A 281 -16.05 10.20 -6.71
N LYS A 282 -16.80 9.10 -6.73
CA LYS A 282 -18.16 9.04 -6.19
C LYS A 282 -18.09 8.65 -4.71
N ILE A 283 -18.79 9.39 -3.86
CA ILE A 283 -18.85 9.14 -2.41
C ILE A 283 -20.30 9.06 -1.96
N GLU A 284 -20.59 8.00 -1.23
CA GLU A 284 -21.87 7.74 -0.60
C GLU A 284 -21.71 7.57 0.91
N GLY A 285 -22.72 7.93 1.69
CA GLY A 285 -22.72 7.75 3.15
C GLY A 285 -22.24 8.97 3.95
N ILE A 286 -21.88 10.08 3.31
CA ILE A 286 -21.53 11.34 3.97
C ILE A 286 -22.51 12.42 3.52
N PRO A 287 -23.51 12.80 4.36
CA PRO A 287 -24.57 13.73 3.94
C PRO A 287 -24.09 15.12 3.59
N ASP A 288 -23.17 15.67 4.37
CA ASP A 288 -22.68 17.06 4.25
C ASP A 288 -21.27 17.12 3.66
N LEU A 289 -20.98 16.24 2.68
CA LEU A 289 -19.69 16.11 2.02
C LEU A 289 -19.24 17.43 1.39
N LYS A 290 -18.01 17.86 1.71
CA LYS A 290 -17.37 19.08 1.19
C LYS A 290 -16.10 18.74 0.43
N LYS A 291 -15.66 19.65 -0.44
CA LYS A 291 -14.40 19.48 -1.19
C LYS A 291 -13.17 19.39 -0.28
N GLU A 292 -13.23 20.07 0.85
CA GLU A 292 -12.17 20.09 1.86
C GLU A 292 -11.97 18.77 2.56
N ASP A 293 -12.99 17.91 2.57
CA ASP A 293 -12.94 16.59 3.20
C ASP A 293 -12.11 15.58 2.40
N PHE A 294 -11.84 15.88 1.13
CA PHE A 294 -11.11 14.97 0.25
C PHE A 294 -9.77 15.53 -0.23
N THR A 295 -8.74 14.71 -0.22
CA THR A 295 -7.43 15.02 -0.82
C THR A 295 -6.96 13.80 -1.60
N GLY A 296 -6.74 13.97 -2.90
CA GLY A 296 -6.05 12.97 -3.71
C GLY A 296 -4.54 13.02 -3.47
N LEU A 297 -3.94 11.86 -3.34
CA LEU A 297 -2.52 11.66 -3.05
C LEU A 297 -1.91 10.89 -4.22
N ALA A 298 -1.33 11.61 -5.18
CA ALA A 298 -0.69 10.97 -6.33
C ALA A 298 0.62 10.33 -5.91
N TYR A 299 0.73 9.02 -6.13
CA TYR A 299 1.98 8.31 -5.92
C TYR A 299 2.41 7.48 -7.14
N TYR A 300 3.70 7.40 -7.35
CA TYR A 300 4.34 6.63 -8.42
C TYR A 300 5.80 6.36 -8.05
N SER A 301 6.45 5.50 -8.84
CA SER A 301 7.88 5.20 -8.68
C SER A 301 8.73 6.47 -8.75
N ASN A 302 9.70 6.61 -7.87
CA ASN A 302 10.55 7.80 -7.75
C ASN A 302 11.54 7.92 -8.93
N ILE A 303 10.99 8.12 -10.13
CA ILE A 303 11.76 8.29 -11.38
C ILE A 303 12.16 9.75 -11.51
N THR A 304 13.48 10.00 -11.57
CA THR A 304 14.00 11.35 -11.73
C THR A 304 13.79 11.83 -13.16
N ALA A 305 13.16 12.99 -13.31
CA ALA A 305 13.06 13.66 -14.61
C ALA A 305 14.42 14.26 -15.00
N THR A 306 14.95 13.84 -16.15
CA THR A 306 16.28 14.25 -16.64
C THR A 306 16.24 15.22 -17.81
N GLY A 307 15.04 15.52 -18.34
CA GLY A 307 14.88 16.42 -19.49
C GLY A 307 13.59 17.21 -19.47
N TRP A 308 13.62 18.39 -20.05
CA TRP A 308 12.51 19.32 -20.15
C TRP A 308 12.42 19.87 -21.57
N MET A 309 11.20 19.96 -22.10
CA MET A 309 10.93 20.58 -23.38
C MET A 309 9.75 21.53 -23.27
N LYS A 310 9.86 22.71 -23.87
CA LYS A 310 8.78 23.66 -24.06
C LYS A 310 8.86 24.18 -25.49
N THR A 311 7.74 24.25 -26.18
CA THR A 311 7.63 24.72 -27.56
C THR A 311 6.80 26.00 -27.66
N GLY A 312 6.79 26.62 -28.84
CA GLY A 312 5.89 27.76 -29.13
C GLY A 312 4.43 27.38 -29.37
N SER A 313 4.07 26.09 -29.30
CA SER A 313 2.70 25.60 -29.50
C SER A 313 2.10 25.09 -28.18
N ASP A 314 1.01 25.69 -27.74
CA ASP A 314 0.32 25.27 -26.51
C ASP A 314 -0.21 23.84 -26.63
N LEU A 315 -0.69 23.44 -27.82
CA LEU A 315 -1.16 22.09 -28.07
C LEU A 315 -0.05 21.04 -27.89
N VAL A 316 1.15 21.32 -28.39
CA VAL A 316 2.31 20.43 -28.22
C VAL A 316 2.76 20.41 -26.76
N ASN A 317 2.73 21.55 -26.08
CA ASN A 317 3.07 21.60 -24.64
C ASN A 317 2.07 20.81 -23.80
N GLN A 318 0.78 20.86 -24.17
CA GLN A 318 -0.25 20.03 -23.51
C GLN A 318 -0.03 18.53 -23.77
N LEU A 319 0.32 18.14 -24.99
CA LEU A 319 0.68 16.75 -25.31
C LEU A 319 1.86 16.26 -24.45
N ILE A 320 2.92 17.07 -24.34
CA ILE A 320 4.08 16.75 -23.49
C ILE A 320 3.66 16.54 -22.05
N SER A 321 2.79 17.41 -21.52
CA SER A 321 2.24 17.27 -20.17
C SER A 321 1.46 15.96 -19.99
N ASN A 322 0.58 15.65 -20.95
CA ASN A 322 -0.22 14.42 -20.92
C ASN A 322 0.66 13.16 -20.96
N VAL A 323 1.69 13.15 -21.80
CA VAL A 323 2.66 12.02 -21.85
C VAL A 323 3.38 11.84 -20.52
N ARG A 324 3.79 12.94 -19.87
CA ARG A 324 4.44 12.87 -18.56
C ARG A 324 3.51 12.30 -17.50
N TRP A 325 2.26 12.74 -17.48
CA TRP A 325 1.27 12.19 -16.54
C TRP A 325 0.93 10.74 -16.86
N GLY A 326 0.84 10.36 -18.13
CA GLY A 326 0.68 8.97 -18.53
C GLY A 326 1.83 8.08 -18.01
N LEU A 327 3.09 8.56 -18.10
CA LEU A 327 4.23 7.85 -17.53
C LEU A 327 4.12 7.73 -16.01
N LYS A 328 3.81 8.81 -15.29
CA LYS A 328 3.64 8.80 -13.83
C LYS A 328 2.55 7.80 -13.41
N CYS A 329 1.41 7.82 -14.10
CA CYS A 329 0.29 6.91 -13.80
C CYS A 329 0.63 5.45 -14.11
N ASN A 330 1.47 5.19 -15.09
CA ASN A 330 1.83 3.83 -15.48
C ASN A 330 2.90 3.21 -14.58
N PHE A 331 3.87 3.99 -14.10
CA PHE A 331 4.97 3.47 -13.29
C PHE A 331 4.66 3.50 -11.79
N VAL A 332 3.94 2.48 -11.33
CA VAL A 332 3.67 2.22 -9.91
C VAL A 332 4.33 0.90 -9.55
N ASP A 333 5.63 0.96 -9.28
CA ASP A 333 6.58 -0.16 -9.13
C ASP A 333 6.88 -0.83 -10.49
N VAL A 334 5.89 -1.39 -11.14
CA VAL A 334 5.97 -1.95 -12.50
C VAL A 334 5.12 -1.11 -13.46
N PRO A 335 5.33 -1.22 -14.79
CA PRO A 335 4.38 -0.68 -15.75
C PRO A 335 3.01 -1.37 -15.59
N THR A 336 2.04 -0.65 -15.00
CA THR A 336 0.72 -1.22 -14.65
C THR A 336 -0.20 -1.36 -15.85
N ASP A 337 -0.03 -0.51 -16.87
CA ASP A 337 -0.69 -0.62 -18.17
C ASP A 337 0.34 -0.97 -19.24
N CYS A 338 0.46 -2.27 -19.49
CA CYS A 338 1.45 -2.80 -20.40
C CYS A 338 1.05 -2.59 -21.86
N LEU A 339 1.46 -1.46 -22.44
CA LEU A 339 1.34 -1.18 -23.88
C LEU A 339 2.35 -1.98 -24.75
N LEU A 340 3.14 -2.85 -24.17
CA LEU A 340 4.17 -3.64 -24.84
C LEU A 340 3.63 -4.52 -25.98
N TYR A 341 2.34 -4.86 -25.95
CA TYR A 341 1.70 -5.60 -27.03
C TYR A 341 1.29 -4.72 -28.23
N THR A 342 1.28 -3.42 -28.10
CA THR A 342 0.78 -2.49 -29.12
C THR A 342 1.82 -1.51 -29.64
N SER A 343 2.96 -1.39 -28.97
CA SER A 343 4.07 -0.53 -29.40
C SER A 343 5.33 -1.37 -29.53
N PRO A 344 5.73 -1.78 -30.75
CA PRO A 344 7.02 -2.38 -30.95
C PRO A 344 8.09 -1.40 -30.48
N SER A 345 8.69 -1.67 -29.34
CA SER A 345 9.81 -0.92 -28.84
C SER A 345 11.06 -1.31 -29.63
N PRO A 346 11.93 -0.37 -30.01
CA PRO A 346 13.24 -0.69 -30.59
C PRO A 346 14.13 -1.55 -29.65
N ARG A 347 13.68 -1.81 -28.42
CA ARG A 347 14.38 -2.68 -27.47
C ARG A 347 13.93 -4.15 -27.54
N ASP A 348 12.85 -4.42 -28.29
CA ASP A 348 12.32 -5.78 -28.47
C ASP A 348 12.86 -6.46 -29.74
N SER A 349 13.88 -5.86 -30.37
CA SER A 349 14.59 -6.39 -31.54
C SER A 349 16.00 -6.85 -31.18
#